data_d72a1dc12c9efcc5da521420a636d2cf
#
_entry.id   d72a1dc12c9efcc5da521420a636d2cf
#
_cell.length_a   1.000
_cell.length_b   1.000
_cell.length_c   1.000
_cell.angle_alpha   90.00
_cell.angle_beta   90.00
_cell.angle_gamma   90.00
#
_symmetry.space_group_name_H-M   'P 1'
#
loop_
_entity.id
_entity.type
_entity.pdbx_description
1 polymer ?
#
loop_
_entity_poly.entity_id
_entity_poly.type
_entity_poly.pdbx_seq_one_letter_code
_entity_poly.pdbx_strand_id
1 'polypeptide(L)'
;EQLEAGPVKLLLGIRQEYFTDILNYKTNKETRTTQHAFIPRIGAVVAINQNLNVYGTWVKGFEPQSASVQGNPNTGGPFDPEYSQLFEAGLKGEWFDKRLSTTLSFFHLQKRNTLYNANDPANPERLEQVGEETSKGIEMDIAGFILPNWSIVANYAYTHAAITKTATDSEKDFGMQRPNTPRNAFNIWSKYIVPTGALRNFGFGLGLNAVTKRYGQVGRRENTIVYPGYGLVNAALYYRLRNLQVQLNLDNVMNKVYWVGGYDKLRSFPGAPRNIKATVTYRF
;
A
#
# COMPACT_ATOMS: atom_id res chain seq x y z
N GLU A 1 -15.04 -20.16 4.16
CA GLU A 1 -15.03 -21.54 3.68
C GLU A 1 -14.22 -21.65 2.40
N GLN A 2 -13.46 -22.72 2.26
CA GLN A 2 -12.67 -23.01 1.06
C GLN A 2 -13.20 -24.31 0.44
N LEU A 3 -13.49 -24.28 -0.84
CA LEU A 3 -13.97 -25.42 -1.61
C LEU A 3 -12.96 -25.74 -2.70
N GLU A 4 -12.63 -27.03 -2.87
CA GLU A 4 -11.71 -27.48 -3.89
C GLU A 4 -12.39 -28.51 -4.80
N ALA A 5 -12.31 -28.29 -6.10
CA ALA A 5 -12.86 -29.19 -7.12
C ALA A 5 -11.88 -29.24 -8.31
N GLY A 6 -11.07 -30.30 -8.36
CA GLY A 6 -10.04 -30.46 -9.39
C GLY A 6 -9.06 -29.28 -9.40
N PRO A 7 -8.89 -28.56 -10.53
CA PRO A 7 -7.96 -27.44 -10.62
C PRO A 7 -8.49 -26.14 -10.00
N VAL A 8 -9.75 -26.12 -9.54
CA VAL A 8 -10.43 -24.91 -9.07
C VAL A 8 -10.49 -24.90 -7.55
N LYS A 9 -10.08 -23.78 -6.95
CA LYS A 9 -10.25 -23.48 -5.53
C LYS A 9 -11.09 -22.22 -5.39
N LEU A 10 -12.15 -22.30 -4.58
CA LEU A 10 -13.05 -21.19 -4.26
C LEU A 10 -12.88 -20.81 -2.81
N LEU A 11 -12.80 -19.52 -2.54
CA LEU A 11 -12.79 -18.92 -1.21
C LEU A 11 -14.07 -18.09 -1.05
N LEU A 12 -14.90 -18.46 -0.09
CA LEU A 12 -16.10 -17.71 0.28
C LEU A 12 -15.96 -17.25 1.72
N GLY A 13 -16.21 -15.99 1.97
CA GLY A 13 -16.16 -15.42 3.31
C GLY A 13 -17.25 -14.39 3.52
N ILE A 14 -17.81 -14.40 4.72
CA ILE A 14 -18.80 -13.44 5.19
C ILE A 14 -18.36 -12.99 6.59
N ARG A 15 -18.40 -11.70 6.83
CA ARG A 15 -18.15 -11.10 8.14
C ARG A 15 -19.22 -10.07 8.43
N GLN A 16 -19.85 -10.17 9.60
CA GLN A 16 -20.71 -9.14 10.14
C GLN A 16 -19.92 -8.37 11.20
N GLU A 17 -19.79 -7.07 11.02
CA GLU A 17 -19.08 -6.17 11.93
C GLU A 17 -20.08 -5.32 12.71
N TYR A 18 -19.81 -5.15 14.00
CA TYR A 18 -20.44 -4.17 14.86
C TYR A 18 -19.33 -3.36 15.51
N PHE A 19 -19.35 -2.07 15.31
CA PHE A 19 -18.35 -1.14 15.84
C PHE A 19 -19.06 -0.09 16.70
N THR A 20 -18.63 0.07 17.95
CA THR A 20 -19.13 1.14 18.83
C THR A 20 -17.95 2.01 19.24
N ASP A 21 -18.02 3.27 18.86
CA ASP A 21 -17.09 4.32 19.29
C ASP A 21 -17.74 5.15 20.40
N ILE A 22 -16.96 5.53 21.40
CA ILE A 22 -17.45 6.22 22.60
C ILE A 22 -16.63 7.50 22.77
N LEU A 23 -17.30 8.63 22.57
CA LEU A 23 -16.74 9.95 22.84
C LEU A 23 -17.02 10.35 24.30
N ASN A 24 -16.06 11.00 24.94
CA ASN A 24 -16.18 11.48 26.34
C ASN A 24 -16.57 10.37 27.34
N TYR A 25 -15.94 9.21 27.22
CA TYR A 25 -16.19 8.03 28.05
C TYR A 25 -16.22 8.36 29.54
N LYS A 26 -17.23 7.86 30.24
CA LYS A 26 -17.50 8.08 31.67
C LYS A 26 -17.68 9.56 32.11
N THR A 27 -18.08 10.42 31.19
CA THR A 27 -18.48 11.79 31.49
C THR A 27 -19.98 11.97 31.34
N ASN A 28 -20.53 13.11 31.85
CA ASN A 28 -21.93 13.47 31.62
C ASN A 28 -22.25 13.88 30.17
N LYS A 29 -21.24 13.90 29.31
CA LYS A 29 -21.35 14.19 27.87
C LYS A 29 -20.96 12.96 27.01
N GLU A 30 -21.04 11.77 27.57
CA GLU A 30 -20.75 10.54 26.85
C GLU A 30 -21.68 10.39 25.65
N THR A 31 -21.09 10.20 24.48
CA THR A 31 -21.82 9.92 23.23
C THR A 31 -21.35 8.58 22.67
N ARG A 32 -22.27 7.69 22.37
CA ARG A 32 -22.00 6.37 21.77
C ARG A 32 -22.53 6.34 20.33
N THR A 33 -21.69 5.95 19.41
CA THR A 33 -22.06 5.75 18.02
C THR A 33 -21.79 4.31 17.63
N THR A 34 -22.84 3.58 17.26
CA THR A 34 -22.71 2.19 16.79
C THR A 34 -22.98 2.14 15.30
N GLN A 35 -22.07 1.52 14.58
CA GLN A 35 -22.17 1.27 13.15
C GLN A 35 -22.01 -0.22 12.89
N HIS A 36 -22.58 -0.71 11.82
CA HIS A 36 -22.48 -2.11 11.43
C HIS A 36 -22.28 -2.24 9.92
N ALA A 37 -21.65 -3.34 9.51
CA ALA A 37 -21.45 -3.63 8.11
C ALA A 37 -21.46 -5.12 7.82
N PHE A 38 -22.01 -5.49 6.67
CA PHE A 38 -21.91 -6.81 6.09
C PHE A 38 -20.81 -6.83 5.04
N ILE A 39 -19.81 -7.68 5.25
CA ILE A 39 -18.56 -7.68 4.50
C ILE A 39 -18.36 -9.05 3.86
N PRO A 40 -18.87 -9.29 2.64
CA PRO A 40 -18.60 -10.49 1.87
C PRO A 40 -17.24 -10.41 1.18
N ARG A 41 -16.64 -11.58 0.94
CA ARG A 41 -15.51 -11.78 0.04
C ARG A 41 -15.69 -13.05 -0.77
N ILE A 42 -15.27 -12.99 -2.02
CA ILE A 42 -15.28 -14.12 -2.94
C ILE A 42 -13.95 -14.15 -3.65
N GLY A 43 -13.33 -15.30 -3.73
CA GLY A 43 -12.11 -15.52 -4.48
C GLY A 43 -12.13 -16.85 -5.20
N ALA A 44 -11.49 -16.89 -6.35
CA ALA A 44 -11.30 -18.12 -7.11
C ALA A 44 -9.83 -18.20 -7.57
N VAL A 45 -9.27 -19.40 -7.53
CA VAL A 45 -7.97 -19.73 -8.12
C VAL A 45 -8.15 -20.93 -9.02
N VAL A 46 -7.61 -20.85 -10.23
CA VAL A 46 -7.63 -21.95 -11.20
C VAL A 46 -6.18 -22.30 -11.54
N ALA A 47 -5.80 -23.54 -11.27
CA ALA A 47 -4.52 -24.08 -11.69
C ALA A 47 -4.56 -24.37 -13.20
N ILE A 48 -3.78 -23.60 -13.98
CA ILE A 48 -3.62 -23.82 -15.43
C ILE A 48 -2.69 -24.99 -15.69
N ASN A 49 -1.62 -25.04 -14.91
CA ASN A 49 -0.67 -26.15 -14.89
C ASN A 49 0.04 -26.20 -13.52
N GLN A 50 1.07 -27.04 -13.36
CA GLN A 50 1.80 -27.20 -12.10
C GLN A 50 2.54 -25.95 -11.63
N ASN A 51 2.77 -25.00 -12.53
CA ASN A 51 3.58 -23.80 -12.25
C ASN A 51 2.81 -22.49 -12.40
N LEU A 52 1.58 -22.51 -12.95
CA LEU A 52 0.84 -21.31 -13.28
C LEU A 52 -0.62 -21.41 -12.78
N ASN A 53 -1.02 -20.41 -12.02
CA ASN A 53 -2.38 -20.22 -11.55
C ASN A 53 -2.93 -18.87 -12.04
N VAL A 54 -4.21 -18.84 -12.38
CA VAL A 54 -4.99 -17.62 -12.57
C VAL A 54 -5.88 -17.44 -11.35
N TYR A 55 -6.05 -16.22 -10.90
CA TYR A 55 -6.95 -15.94 -9.78
C TYR A 55 -7.78 -14.68 -10.03
N GLY A 56 -8.91 -14.63 -9.33
CA GLY A 56 -9.73 -13.44 -9.21
C GLY A 56 -10.32 -13.34 -7.82
N THR A 57 -10.45 -12.12 -7.30
CA THR A 57 -11.05 -11.86 -6.01
C THR A 57 -11.91 -10.61 -6.01
N TRP A 58 -12.98 -10.66 -5.23
CA TRP A 58 -13.80 -9.53 -4.91
C TRP A 58 -13.98 -9.44 -3.40
N VAL A 59 -13.71 -8.27 -2.84
CA VAL A 59 -13.75 -8.02 -1.40
C VAL A 59 -14.43 -6.70 -1.12
N LYS A 60 -15.32 -6.65 -0.14
CA LYS A 60 -15.79 -5.40 0.48
C LYS A 60 -14.98 -5.10 1.73
N GLY A 61 -14.79 -3.81 2.01
CA GLY A 61 -14.22 -3.27 3.24
C GLY A 61 -15.15 -2.25 3.87
N PHE A 62 -14.94 -1.99 5.15
CA PHE A 62 -15.73 -1.09 5.96
C PHE A 62 -14.78 -0.31 6.86
N GLU A 63 -15.03 1.00 6.97
CA GLU A 63 -14.33 1.91 7.87
C GLU A 63 -15.37 2.78 8.58
N PRO A 64 -15.55 2.64 9.91
CA PRO A 64 -16.55 3.41 10.65
C PRO A 64 -16.16 4.89 10.71
N GLN A 65 -17.15 5.76 10.74
CA GLN A 65 -16.96 7.17 11.04
C GLN A 65 -16.73 7.36 12.53
N SER A 66 -15.80 8.26 12.90
CA SER A 66 -15.45 8.48 14.29
C SER A 66 -16.60 9.13 15.09
N ALA A 67 -16.69 8.82 16.38
CA ALA A 67 -17.68 9.41 17.27
C ALA A 67 -17.53 10.94 17.37
N SER A 68 -16.34 11.48 17.20
CA SER A 68 -16.11 12.93 17.20
C SER A 68 -16.77 13.63 16.02
N VAL A 69 -16.83 13.00 14.86
CA VAL A 69 -17.51 13.51 13.67
C VAL A 69 -19.02 13.31 13.81
N GLN A 70 -19.43 12.13 14.24
CA GLN A 70 -20.84 11.77 14.42
C GLN A 70 -21.55 12.57 15.50
N GLY A 71 -20.86 12.88 16.59
CA GLY A 71 -21.41 13.58 17.75
C GLY A 71 -21.32 15.11 17.67
N ASN A 72 -20.70 15.67 16.65
CA ASN A 72 -20.62 17.13 16.47
C ASN A 72 -21.83 17.64 15.67
N PRO A 73 -22.72 18.44 16.28
CA PRO A 73 -23.93 18.94 15.62
C PRO A 73 -23.64 19.83 14.42
N ASN A 74 -22.43 20.43 14.34
CA ASN A 74 -22.04 21.32 13.26
C ASN A 74 -21.60 20.55 11.99
N THR A 75 -21.28 19.26 12.11
CA THR A 75 -20.83 18.49 10.95
C THR A 75 -21.96 18.07 10.01
N GLY A 76 -23.20 18.03 10.50
CA GLY A 76 -24.37 17.66 9.68
C GLY A 76 -24.66 16.16 9.65
N GLY A 77 -24.01 15.36 10.52
CA GLY A 77 -24.29 13.93 10.66
C GLY A 77 -25.69 13.59 11.18
N PRO A 78 -26.06 12.32 11.35
CA PRO A 78 -25.15 11.16 11.30
C PRO A 78 -24.74 10.77 9.87
N PHE A 79 -23.54 10.19 9.77
CA PHE A 79 -22.98 9.72 8.49
C PHE A 79 -22.88 8.20 8.45
N ASP A 80 -23.06 7.63 7.27
CA ASP A 80 -22.82 6.23 7.02
C ASP A 80 -21.31 5.90 7.09
N PRO A 81 -20.94 4.66 7.35
CA PRO A 81 -19.56 4.21 7.24
C PRO A 81 -19.01 4.44 5.83
N GLU A 82 -17.70 4.56 5.73
CA GLU A 82 -17.03 4.44 4.44
C GLU A 82 -16.98 2.98 4.01
N TYR A 83 -17.29 2.71 2.76
CA TYR A 83 -17.20 1.39 2.16
C TYR A 83 -16.15 1.36 1.08
N SER A 84 -15.37 0.29 1.06
CA SER A 84 -14.46 0.01 -0.04
C SER A 84 -14.88 -1.27 -0.77
N GLN A 85 -14.53 -1.35 -2.05
CA GLN A 85 -14.76 -2.50 -2.90
C GLN A 85 -13.53 -2.71 -3.78
N LEU A 86 -12.94 -3.89 -3.66
CA LEU A 86 -11.78 -4.30 -4.45
C LEU A 86 -12.18 -5.42 -5.41
N PHE A 87 -11.86 -5.24 -6.67
CA PHE A 87 -11.76 -6.29 -7.68
C PHE A 87 -10.29 -6.46 -8.04
N GLU A 88 -9.80 -7.68 -8.00
CA GLU A 88 -8.45 -8.02 -8.40
C GLU A 88 -8.47 -9.32 -9.22
N ALA A 89 -7.69 -9.35 -10.29
CA ALA A 89 -7.43 -10.55 -11.07
C ALA A 89 -5.96 -10.62 -11.45
N GLY A 90 -5.41 -11.82 -11.54
CA GLY A 90 -3.99 -11.93 -11.83
C GLY A 90 -3.51 -13.34 -12.12
N LEU A 91 -2.20 -13.42 -12.28
CA LEU A 91 -1.45 -14.63 -12.53
C LEU A 91 -0.43 -14.84 -11.40
N LYS A 92 -0.29 -16.08 -10.95
CA LYS A 92 0.76 -16.50 -10.01
C LYS A 92 1.56 -17.64 -10.65
N GLY A 93 2.87 -17.43 -10.77
CA GLY A 93 3.78 -18.38 -11.36
C GLY A 93 4.85 -18.85 -10.39
N GLU A 94 5.25 -20.12 -10.49
CA GLU A 94 6.38 -20.73 -9.79
C GLU A 94 7.36 -21.28 -10.81
N TRP A 95 8.63 -20.90 -10.71
CA TRP A 95 9.66 -21.20 -11.69
C TRP A 95 10.89 -21.81 -11.03
N PHE A 96 11.74 -22.50 -11.81
CA PHE A 96 12.99 -23.10 -11.35
C PHE A 96 12.78 -24.04 -10.16
N ASP A 97 11.90 -25.03 -10.30
CA ASP A 97 11.51 -25.97 -9.23
C ASP A 97 10.98 -25.24 -7.98
N LYS A 98 10.10 -24.26 -8.20
CA LYS A 98 9.45 -23.44 -7.16
C LYS A 98 10.39 -22.53 -6.37
N ARG A 99 11.61 -22.32 -6.88
CA ARG A 99 12.58 -21.42 -6.24
C ARG A 99 12.32 -19.94 -6.50
N LEU A 100 11.60 -19.62 -7.57
CA LEU A 100 11.23 -18.25 -7.93
C LEU A 100 9.71 -18.16 -8.06
N SER A 101 9.09 -17.26 -7.34
CA SER A 101 7.68 -16.91 -7.47
C SER A 101 7.49 -15.59 -8.20
N THR A 102 6.44 -15.51 -9.02
CA THR A 102 6.01 -14.28 -9.69
C THR A 102 4.52 -14.08 -9.50
N THR A 103 4.11 -12.83 -9.32
CA THR A 103 2.70 -12.45 -9.33
C THR A 103 2.53 -11.25 -10.26
N LEU A 104 1.51 -11.30 -11.11
CA LEU A 104 1.04 -10.15 -11.89
C LEU A 104 -0.42 -9.95 -11.57
N SER A 105 -0.79 -8.78 -11.09
CA SER A 105 -2.17 -8.45 -10.74
C SER A 105 -2.66 -7.17 -11.40
N PHE A 106 -3.95 -7.13 -11.65
CA PHE A 106 -4.72 -5.98 -12.10
C PHE A 106 -5.78 -5.73 -11.04
N PHE A 107 -5.84 -4.52 -10.52
CA PHE A 107 -6.77 -4.17 -9.46
C PHE A 107 -7.60 -2.94 -9.77
N HIS A 108 -8.79 -2.91 -9.18
CA HIS A 108 -9.69 -1.78 -9.17
C HIS A 108 -10.32 -1.68 -7.77
N LEU A 109 -9.88 -0.68 -7.02
CA LEU A 109 -10.37 -0.34 -5.68
C LEU A 109 -11.21 0.93 -5.76
N GLN A 110 -12.41 0.88 -5.21
CA GLN A 110 -13.30 2.02 -5.08
C GLN A 110 -13.62 2.23 -3.59
N LYS A 111 -13.48 3.46 -3.10
CA LYS A 111 -13.88 3.88 -1.75
C LYS A 111 -15.02 4.89 -1.89
N ARG A 112 -16.08 4.72 -1.13
CA ARG A 112 -17.31 5.53 -1.16
C ARG A 112 -17.64 6.05 0.22
N ASN A 113 -18.54 7.05 0.26
CA ASN A 113 -18.98 7.70 1.48
C ASN A 113 -17.86 8.45 2.19
N THR A 114 -16.86 8.92 1.45
CA THR A 114 -15.82 9.79 1.99
C THR A 114 -16.41 11.15 2.33
N LEU A 115 -16.08 11.67 3.49
CA LEU A 115 -16.52 12.98 3.96
C LEU A 115 -15.65 14.08 3.36
N TYR A 116 -16.30 15.09 2.79
CA TYR A 116 -15.68 16.31 2.33
C TYR A 116 -16.30 17.52 3.03
N ASN A 117 -15.53 18.59 3.18
CA ASN A 117 -16.07 19.86 3.65
C ASN A 117 -17.09 20.39 2.65
N ALA A 118 -18.29 20.71 3.12
CA ALA A 118 -19.37 21.26 2.30
C ALA A 118 -19.07 22.67 1.77
N ASN A 119 -18.01 23.32 2.29
CA ASN A 119 -17.66 24.72 2.03
C ASN A 119 -18.82 25.70 2.24
N ASP A 120 -19.70 25.39 3.20
CA ASP A 120 -20.82 26.21 3.59
C ASP A 120 -20.31 27.44 4.39
N PRO A 121 -20.45 28.68 3.86
CA PRO A 121 -19.98 29.86 4.57
C PRO A 121 -20.71 30.11 5.90
N ALA A 122 -21.94 29.62 6.06
CA ALA A 122 -22.73 29.75 7.30
C ALA A 122 -22.32 28.68 8.33
N ASN A 123 -21.79 27.55 7.89
CA ASN A 123 -21.32 26.48 8.76
C ASN A 123 -20.03 25.84 8.19
N PRO A 124 -18.86 26.44 8.50
CA PRO A 124 -17.56 25.98 7.96
C PRO A 124 -17.15 24.55 8.35
N GLU A 125 -17.77 24.00 9.40
CA GLU A 125 -17.50 22.62 9.86
C GLU A 125 -18.38 21.57 9.17
N ARG A 126 -19.37 21.99 8.37
CA ARG A 126 -20.31 21.10 7.69
C ARG A 126 -19.58 20.17 6.74
N LEU A 127 -19.91 18.88 6.85
CA LEU A 127 -19.40 17.83 5.96
C LEU A 127 -20.53 17.30 5.09
N GLU A 128 -20.16 16.82 3.91
CA GLU A 128 -21.02 16.08 3.00
C GLU A 128 -20.42 14.70 2.71
N GLN A 129 -21.28 13.67 2.75
CA GLN A 129 -20.90 12.30 2.51
C GLN A 129 -21.17 11.89 1.05
N VAL A 130 -20.46 12.50 0.13
CA VAL A 130 -20.64 12.28 -1.31
C VAL A 130 -19.36 11.86 -2.02
N GLY A 131 -18.24 11.77 -1.28
CA GLY A 131 -16.93 11.47 -1.85
C GLY A 131 -16.80 10.06 -2.37
N GLU A 132 -16.14 9.94 -3.50
CA GLU A 132 -15.68 8.66 -4.03
C GLU A 132 -14.23 8.79 -4.49
N GLU A 133 -13.45 7.78 -4.19
CA GLU A 133 -12.07 7.67 -4.60
C GLU A 133 -11.88 6.33 -5.31
N THR A 134 -11.18 6.36 -6.43
CA THR A 134 -10.87 5.16 -7.20
C THR A 134 -9.36 5.01 -7.34
N SER A 135 -8.88 3.80 -7.07
CA SER A 135 -7.50 3.41 -7.32
C SER A 135 -7.49 2.18 -8.21
N LYS A 136 -6.81 2.25 -9.34
CA LYS A 136 -6.69 1.14 -10.28
C LYS A 136 -5.28 1.05 -10.81
N GLY A 137 -4.83 -0.16 -11.12
CA GLY A 137 -3.46 -0.33 -11.57
C GLY A 137 -3.08 -1.74 -11.87
N ILE A 138 -1.76 -1.89 -12.00
CA ILE A 138 -1.06 -3.14 -12.27
C ILE A 138 0.04 -3.27 -11.24
N GLU A 139 0.18 -4.44 -10.64
CA GLU A 139 1.27 -4.78 -9.74
C GLU A 139 1.98 -6.03 -10.23
N MET A 140 3.29 -6.05 -10.09
CA MET A 140 4.13 -7.19 -10.42
C MET A 140 5.11 -7.43 -9.29
N ASP A 141 5.16 -8.66 -8.79
CA ASP A 141 6.09 -9.12 -7.77
C ASP A 141 6.91 -10.29 -8.27
N ILE A 142 8.19 -10.28 -7.93
CA ILE A 142 9.15 -11.36 -8.21
C ILE A 142 9.94 -11.59 -6.92
N ALA A 143 9.98 -12.82 -6.43
CA ALA A 143 10.75 -13.15 -5.25
C ALA A 143 11.28 -14.60 -5.31
N GLY A 144 12.55 -14.77 -4.97
CA GLY A 144 13.16 -16.09 -4.88
C GLY A 144 14.59 -16.16 -5.37
N PHE A 145 14.94 -17.31 -5.90
CA PHE A 145 16.29 -17.61 -6.37
C PHE A 145 16.31 -17.90 -7.88
N ILE A 146 17.11 -17.14 -8.63
CA ILE A 146 17.42 -17.40 -10.04
C ILE A 146 18.41 -18.57 -10.13
N LEU A 147 19.41 -18.56 -9.26
CA LEU A 147 20.37 -19.63 -9.04
C LEU A 147 20.44 -19.93 -7.54
N PRO A 148 20.97 -21.10 -7.09
CA PRO A 148 21.04 -21.43 -5.66
C PRO A 148 21.71 -20.40 -4.76
N ASN A 149 22.60 -19.61 -5.33
CA ASN A 149 23.37 -18.57 -4.64
C ASN A 149 23.02 -17.14 -5.10
N TRP A 150 22.02 -16.95 -5.96
CA TRP A 150 21.60 -15.68 -6.48
C TRP A 150 20.10 -15.49 -6.26
N SER A 151 19.74 -14.64 -5.28
CA SER A 151 18.37 -14.28 -4.96
C SER A 151 18.00 -12.90 -5.52
N ILE A 152 16.72 -12.76 -5.85
CA ILE A 152 16.11 -11.50 -6.30
C ILE A 152 14.79 -11.29 -5.57
N VAL A 153 14.52 -10.03 -5.21
CA VAL A 153 13.20 -9.54 -4.84
C VAL A 153 12.96 -8.27 -5.64
N ALA A 154 11.89 -8.24 -6.42
CA ALA A 154 11.54 -7.06 -7.20
C ALA A 154 10.03 -6.85 -7.17
N ASN A 155 9.60 -5.59 -7.13
CA ASN A 155 8.21 -5.24 -7.31
C ASN A 155 8.08 -3.96 -8.15
N TYR A 156 6.99 -3.91 -8.89
CA TYR A 156 6.60 -2.76 -9.67
C TYR A 156 5.11 -2.53 -9.48
N ALA A 157 4.72 -1.28 -9.27
CA ALA A 157 3.33 -0.86 -9.24
C ALA A 157 3.11 0.35 -10.15
N TYR A 158 2.11 0.22 -11.01
CA TYR A 158 1.48 1.35 -11.68
C TYR A 158 0.14 1.60 -11.01
N THR A 159 -0.07 2.78 -10.43
CA THR A 159 -1.27 3.14 -9.67
C THR A 159 -1.86 4.45 -10.18
N HIS A 160 -3.10 4.39 -10.62
CA HIS A 160 -3.92 5.57 -10.89
C HIS A 160 -4.94 5.72 -9.76
N ALA A 161 -4.61 6.52 -8.77
CA ALA A 161 -5.51 6.85 -7.66
C ALA A 161 -6.02 8.28 -7.82
N ALA A 162 -7.34 8.45 -7.89
CA ALA A 162 -7.98 9.76 -8.13
C ALA A 162 -9.28 9.90 -7.34
N ILE A 163 -9.65 11.14 -7.07
CA ILE A 163 -10.96 11.51 -6.54
C ILE A 163 -11.93 11.48 -7.71
N THR A 164 -12.92 10.60 -7.64
CA THR A 164 -13.90 10.36 -8.73
C THR A 164 -15.29 10.91 -8.45
N LYS A 165 -15.53 11.38 -7.21
CA LYS A 165 -16.75 12.10 -6.85
C LYS A 165 -16.45 13.04 -5.69
N THR A 166 -16.99 14.25 -5.75
CA THR A 166 -16.85 15.29 -4.72
C THR A 166 -18.20 15.95 -4.46
N ALA A 167 -18.30 16.72 -3.37
CA ALA A 167 -19.39 17.67 -3.16
C ALA A 167 -19.39 18.76 -4.26
N THR A 168 -20.53 19.36 -4.53
CA THR A 168 -20.74 20.34 -5.62
C THR A 168 -19.72 21.48 -5.59
N ASP A 169 -19.38 21.97 -4.40
CA ASP A 169 -18.41 23.06 -4.24
C ASP A 169 -16.95 22.60 -4.24
N SER A 170 -16.72 21.31 -4.22
CA SER A 170 -15.38 20.68 -4.26
C SER A 170 -15.02 20.13 -5.64
N GLU A 171 -15.72 20.52 -6.71
CA GLU A 171 -15.45 20.07 -8.09
C GLU A 171 -14.01 20.32 -8.53
N LYS A 172 -13.33 21.27 -7.90
CA LYS A 172 -11.90 21.56 -8.14
C LYS A 172 -10.98 20.38 -7.83
N ASP A 173 -11.42 19.46 -6.97
CA ASP A 173 -10.67 18.27 -6.56
C ASP A 173 -10.98 17.05 -7.44
N PHE A 174 -12.03 17.11 -8.26
CA PHE A 174 -12.41 16.04 -9.17
C PHE A 174 -11.28 15.71 -10.16
N GLY A 175 -10.97 14.43 -10.26
CA GLY A 175 -9.91 13.93 -11.13
C GLY A 175 -8.49 14.17 -10.62
N MET A 176 -8.33 14.82 -9.45
CA MET A 176 -7.01 14.99 -8.84
C MET A 176 -6.45 13.65 -8.36
N GLN A 177 -5.16 13.47 -8.59
CA GLN A 177 -4.43 12.32 -8.06
C GLN A 177 -4.37 12.40 -6.53
N ARG A 178 -4.59 11.27 -5.88
CA ARG A 178 -4.44 11.16 -4.42
C ARG A 178 -3.05 11.62 -3.96
N PRO A 179 -2.96 12.36 -2.83
CA PRO A 179 -1.68 12.79 -2.28
C PRO A 179 -0.77 11.61 -1.97
N ASN A 180 0.52 11.88 -2.05
CA ASN A 180 1.60 10.95 -1.71
C ASN A 180 1.58 9.63 -2.50
N THR A 181 0.74 9.50 -3.53
CA THR A 181 0.64 8.31 -4.36
C THR A 181 1.39 8.53 -5.67
N PRO A 182 2.58 7.93 -5.87
CA PRO A 182 3.28 7.98 -7.15
C PRO A 182 2.52 7.14 -8.19
N ARG A 183 2.56 7.54 -9.46
CA ARG A 183 1.99 6.72 -10.54
C ARG A 183 2.78 5.44 -10.79
N ASN A 184 4.09 5.50 -10.64
CA ASN A 184 4.95 4.34 -10.77
C ASN A 184 5.86 4.25 -9.55
N ALA A 185 5.95 3.07 -8.98
CA ALA A 185 6.89 2.69 -7.96
C ALA A 185 7.60 1.40 -8.40
N PHE A 186 8.91 1.37 -8.26
CA PHE A 186 9.74 0.24 -8.61
C PHE A 186 10.76 -0.01 -7.52
N ASN A 187 10.89 -1.26 -7.10
CA ASN A 187 11.94 -1.69 -6.18
C ASN A 187 12.54 -2.98 -6.69
N ILE A 188 13.86 -3.09 -6.59
CA ILE A 188 14.58 -4.33 -6.83
C ILE A 188 15.70 -4.47 -5.81
N TRP A 189 15.87 -5.67 -5.31
CA TRP A 189 17.01 -6.08 -4.52
C TRP A 189 17.56 -7.39 -5.08
N SER A 190 18.85 -7.40 -5.40
CA SER A 190 19.56 -8.58 -5.89
C SER A 190 20.70 -8.91 -4.95
N LYS A 191 20.82 -10.16 -4.55
CA LYS A 191 21.87 -10.64 -3.66
C LYS A 191 22.53 -11.88 -4.24
N TYR A 192 23.84 -11.82 -4.37
CA TYR A 192 24.68 -12.93 -4.80
C TYR A 192 25.63 -13.36 -3.70
N ILE A 193 25.76 -14.65 -3.43
CA ILE A 193 26.72 -15.25 -2.48
C ILE A 193 27.74 -16.03 -3.28
N VAL A 194 29.02 -15.75 -3.10
CA VAL A 194 30.10 -16.49 -3.76
C VAL A 194 30.19 -17.91 -3.19
N PRO A 195 29.98 -18.95 -4.00
CA PRO A 195 29.90 -20.32 -3.47
C PRO A 195 31.26 -20.97 -3.25
N THR A 196 32.31 -20.57 -3.98
CA THR A 196 33.64 -21.22 -3.99
C THR A 196 34.78 -20.21 -4.11
N GLY A 197 36.02 -20.68 -3.98
CA GLY A 197 37.23 -19.85 -4.13
C GLY A 197 37.55 -18.98 -2.91
N ALA A 198 38.47 -18.03 -3.10
CA ALA A 198 38.98 -17.16 -2.02
C ALA A 198 37.91 -16.25 -1.39
N LEU A 199 36.88 -15.91 -2.14
CA LEU A 199 35.76 -15.08 -1.66
C LEU A 199 34.54 -15.93 -1.23
N ARG A 200 34.72 -17.22 -1.02
CA ARG A 200 33.65 -18.09 -0.54
C ARG A 200 32.96 -17.48 0.71
N ASN A 201 31.62 -17.56 0.74
CA ASN A 201 30.77 -17.02 1.80
C ASN A 201 30.66 -15.48 1.84
N PHE A 202 31.38 -14.75 0.99
CA PHE A 202 31.08 -13.35 0.77
C PHE A 202 29.82 -13.21 -0.08
N GLY A 203 29.03 -12.19 0.23
CA GLY A 203 27.84 -11.84 -0.53
C GLY A 203 27.83 -10.36 -0.86
N PHE A 204 27.22 -10.05 -2.00
CA PHE A 204 27.05 -8.70 -2.52
C PHE A 204 25.56 -8.47 -2.75
N GLY A 205 25.04 -7.38 -2.25
CA GLY A 205 23.68 -6.94 -2.48
C GLY A 205 23.66 -5.60 -3.20
N LEU A 206 22.78 -5.47 -4.17
CA LEU A 206 22.52 -4.21 -4.87
C LEU A 206 21.01 -4.02 -5.00
N GLY A 207 20.54 -2.80 -4.73
CA GLY A 207 19.14 -2.45 -4.82
C GLY A 207 18.90 -1.09 -5.44
N LEU A 208 17.74 -0.95 -6.04
CA LEU A 208 17.19 0.30 -6.57
C LEU A 208 15.77 0.47 -6.08
N ASN A 209 15.48 1.63 -5.48
CA ASN A 209 14.13 2.08 -5.17
C ASN A 209 13.84 3.32 -6.00
N ALA A 210 12.79 3.31 -6.81
CA ALA A 210 12.44 4.42 -7.66
C ALA A 210 10.94 4.71 -7.61
N VAL A 211 10.59 5.99 -7.55
CA VAL A 211 9.20 6.45 -7.64
C VAL A 211 9.12 7.67 -8.56
N THR A 212 8.00 7.80 -9.26
CA THR A 212 7.71 8.99 -10.07
C THR A 212 7.26 10.16 -9.17
N LYS A 213 7.12 11.34 -9.77
CA LYS A 213 6.57 12.51 -9.09
C LYS A 213 5.21 12.21 -8.45
N ARG A 214 4.91 12.88 -7.35
CA ARG A 214 3.64 12.80 -6.65
C ARG A 214 3.23 14.15 -6.07
N TYR A 215 1.97 14.25 -5.71
CA TYR A 215 1.41 15.46 -5.14
C TYR A 215 1.34 15.35 -3.61
N GLY A 216 1.60 16.45 -2.89
CA GLY A 216 1.66 16.44 -1.42
C GLY A 216 0.33 16.74 -0.74
N GLN A 217 -0.55 17.45 -1.40
CA GLN A 217 -1.81 17.89 -0.81
C GLN A 217 -2.97 17.71 -1.79
N VAL A 218 -4.15 17.30 -1.27
CA VAL A 218 -5.43 17.41 -1.96
C VAL A 218 -6.02 18.77 -1.61
N GLY A 219 -6.64 19.39 -2.55
CA GLY A 219 -7.33 20.64 -2.41
C GLY A 219 -6.67 21.77 -3.21
N ARG A 220 -7.50 22.48 -3.96
CA ARG A 220 -7.21 23.60 -4.84
C ARG A 220 -5.94 23.43 -5.67
N ARG A 221 -6.10 23.12 -6.94
CA ARG A 221 -5.01 22.96 -7.94
C ARG A 221 -3.90 24.01 -7.83
N GLU A 222 -4.25 25.21 -7.42
CA GLU A 222 -3.37 26.37 -7.25
C GLU A 222 -2.35 26.19 -6.09
N ASN A 223 -2.64 25.32 -5.14
CA ASN A 223 -1.83 25.09 -3.94
C ASN A 223 -1.17 23.71 -3.90
N THR A 224 -1.20 22.99 -5.01
CA THR A 224 -0.66 21.63 -5.06
C THR A 224 0.86 21.63 -4.98
N ILE A 225 1.39 20.96 -3.96
CA ILE A 225 2.82 20.73 -3.84
C ILE A 225 3.18 19.51 -4.70
N VAL A 226 4.21 19.65 -5.52
CA VAL A 226 4.76 18.55 -6.33
C VAL A 226 6.06 18.10 -5.73
N TYR A 227 6.12 16.84 -5.29
CA TYR A 227 7.37 16.19 -4.91
C TYR A 227 7.97 15.52 -6.14
N PRO A 228 9.22 15.85 -6.51
CA PRO A 228 9.91 15.21 -7.63
C PRO A 228 10.02 13.70 -7.42
N GLY A 229 10.07 12.96 -8.52
CA GLY A 229 10.45 11.56 -8.49
C GLY A 229 11.90 11.38 -8.08
N TYR A 230 12.21 10.20 -7.54
CA TYR A 230 13.59 9.87 -7.17
C TYR A 230 13.91 8.40 -7.47
N GLY A 231 15.20 8.12 -7.57
CA GLY A 231 15.77 6.78 -7.55
C GLY A 231 16.90 6.73 -6.54
N LEU A 232 16.93 5.72 -5.69
CA LEU A 232 17.91 5.49 -4.65
C LEU A 232 18.61 4.16 -4.91
N VAL A 233 19.93 4.20 -4.96
CA VAL A 233 20.76 3.00 -5.04
C VAL A 233 21.17 2.62 -3.62
N ASN A 234 21.01 1.35 -3.27
CA ASN A 234 21.42 0.77 -2.00
C ASN A 234 22.36 -0.41 -2.27
N ALA A 235 23.32 -0.63 -1.39
CA ALA A 235 24.28 -1.72 -1.49
C ALA A 235 24.43 -2.45 -0.16
N ALA A 236 24.83 -3.71 -0.22
CA ALA A 236 25.17 -4.45 0.99
C ALA A 236 26.33 -5.41 0.73
N LEU A 237 27.12 -5.64 1.78
CA LEU A 237 28.11 -6.69 1.85
C LEU A 237 27.68 -7.68 2.93
N TYR A 238 27.88 -8.96 2.64
CA TYR A 238 27.56 -10.05 3.55
C TYR A 238 28.79 -10.92 3.71
N TYR A 239 28.99 -11.45 4.92
CA TYR A 239 29.94 -12.51 5.17
C TYR A 239 29.38 -13.49 6.17
N ARG A 240 29.44 -14.79 5.85
CA ARG A 240 28.97 -15.86 6.73
C ARG A 240 30.09 -16.81 7.08
N LEU A 241 30.35 -16.96 8.37
CA LEU A 241 31.32 -17.90 8.91
C LEU A 241 30.64 -18.80 9.96
N ARG A 242 30.40 -20.05 9.62
CA ARG A 242 29.70 -21.00 10.51
C ARG A 242 28.39 -20.39 11.05
N ASN A 243 28.35 -20.16 12.37
CA ASN A 243 27.21 -19.62 13.09
C ASN A 243 27.15 -18.07 13.10
N LEU A 244 28.19 -17.40 12.60
CA LEU A 244 28.29 -15.94 12.56
C LEU A 244 27.95 -15.41 11.16
N GLN A 245 27.06 -14.44 11.10
CA GLN A 245 26.79 -13.66 9.88
C GLN A 245 27.03 -12.18 10.17
N VAL A 246 27.81 -11.55 9.33
CA VAL A 246 28.05 -10.08 9.35
C VAL A 246 27.42 -9.51 8.09
N GLN A 247 26.70 -8.41 8.24
CA GLN A 247 26.08 -7.67 7.14
C GLN A 247 26.37 -6.19 7.31
N LEU A 248 26.84 -5.56 6.25
CA LEU A 248 27.04 -4.11 6.16
C LEU A 248 26.12 -3.59 5.07
N ASN A 249 25.19 -2.71 5.41
CA ASN A 249 24.30 -2.02 4.48
C ASN A 249 24.75 -0.57 4.29
N LEU A 250 24.69 -0.11 3.04
CA LEU A 250 24.89 1.27 2.64
C LEU A 250 23.63 1.72 1.91
N ASP A 251 22.79 2.47 2.61
CA ASP A 251 21.53 2.98 2.06
C ASP A 251 21.78 4.37 1.44
N ASN A 252 21.06 4.68 0.34
CA ASN A 252 21.19 5.92 -0.41
C ASN A 252 22.66 6.22 -0.79
N VAL A 253 23.30 5.28 -1.48
CA VAL A 253 24.73 5.31 -1.85
C VAL A 253 25.14 6.65 -2.46
N MET A 254 24.29 7.23 -3.30
CA MET A 254 24.54 8.48 -4.00
C MET A 254 24.28 9.73 -3.13
N ASN A 255 23.88 9.55 -1.87
CA ASN A 255 23.48 10.62 -0.93
C ASN A 255 22.49 11.62 -1.53
N LYS A 256 21.49 11.10 -2.27
CA LYS A 256 20.50 11.92 -2.94
C LYS A 256 19.56 12.56 -1.91
N VAL A 257 19.31 13.85 -2.02
CA VAL A 257 18.26 14.54 -1.28
C VAL A 257 16.94 14.27 -1.97
N TYR A 258 15.93 13.83 -1.22
CA TYR A 258 14.62 13.50 -1.73
C TYR A 258 13.54 13.72 -0.66
N TRP A 259 12.29 13.72 -1.09
CA TRP A 259 11.13 13.90 -0.23
C TRP A 259 10.26 12.65 -0.26
N VAL A 260 9.94 12.09 0.90
CA VAL A 260 9.07 10.92 0.99
C VAL A 260 7.59 11.27 0.87
N GLY A 261 7.22 12.51 1.15
CA GLY A 261 5.85 13.02 1.06
C GLY A 261 5.63 14.26 1.89
N GLY A 262 4.36 14.60 2.12
CA GLY A 262 3.95 15.72 2.97
C GLY A 262 2.44 15.81 3.10
N TYR A 263 1.97 16.67 3.98
CA TYR A 263 0.54 16.94 4.22
C TYR A 263 0.09 18.27 3.62
N ASP A 264 0.95 19.29 3.70
CA ASP A 264 0.67 20.66 3.26
C ASP A 264 1.97 21.41 2.98
N LYS A 265 1.87 22.71 2.70
CA LYS A 265 3.01 23.58 2.38
C LYS A 265 4.03 23.69 3.52
N LEU A 266 3.63 23.44 4.75
CA LEU A 266 4.48 23.58 5.94
C LEU A 266 5.05 22.25 6.43
N ARG A 267 4.45 21.13 6.03
CA ARG A 267 4.78 19.80 6.53
C ARG A 267 5.18 18.86 5.42
N SER A 268 6.42 18.98 4.99
CA SER A 268 7.07 18.08 4.02
C SER A 268 8.10 17.22 4.71
N PHE A 269 8.19 15.94 4.37
CA PHE A 269 9.06 14.96 5.01
C PHE A 269 10.25 14.64 4.10
N PRO A 270 11.48 15.03 4.49
CA PRO A 270 12.69 14.63 3.78
C PRO A 270 12.94 13.14 3.99
N GLY A 271 13.53 12.51 2.99
CA GLY A 271 14.05 11.16 3.09
C GLY A 271 15.38 11.08 3.81
N ALA A 272 15.73 9.89 4.29
CA ALA A 272 16.99 9.67 4.99
C ALA A 272 18.20 9.93 4.08
N PRO A 273 19.25 10.61 4.57
CA PRO A 273 20.51 10.75 3.87
C PRO A 273 21.20 9.39 3.74
N ARG A 274 22.36 9.36 3.07
CA ARG A 274 23.20 8.16 3.06
C ARG A 274 23.51 7.74 4.50
N ASN A 275 23.30 6.45 4.77
CA ASN A 275 23.60 5.88 6.07
C ASN A 275 24.21 4.48 5.94
N ILE A 276 24.95 4.08 6.96
CA ILE A 276 25.60 2.78 7.05
C ILE A 276 25.04 2.07 8.29
N LYS A 277 24.65 0.81 8.12
CA LYS A 277 24.27 -0.08 9.21
C LYS A 277 25.08 -1.35 9.18
N ALA A 278 25.66 -1.73 10.33
CA ALA A 278 26.26 -3.03 10.52
C ALA A 278 25.36 -3.91 11.39
N THR A 279 25.18 -5.15 10.97
CA THR A 279 24.42 -6.16 11.73
C THR A 279 25.28 -7.40 11.90
N VAL A 280 25.35 -7.90 13.10
CA VAL A 280 26.01 -9.16 13.44
C VAL A 280 24.97 -10.11 14.00
N THR A 281 24.83 -11.28 13.39
CA THR A 281 23.90 -12.33 13.82
C THR A 281 24.69 -13.56 14.21
N TYR A 282 24.49 -14.05 15.42
CA TYR A 282 25.03 -15.31 15.89
C TYR A 282 23.89 -16.30 16.15
N ARG A 283 24.05 -17.54 15.66
CA ARG A 283 23.10 -18.63 15.89
C ARG A 283 23.73 -19.62 16.83
N PHE A 284 23.09 -19.87 17.96
CA PHE A 284 23.48 -20.84 18.98
C PHE A 284 23.18 -22.25 18.53
#